data_71ef101cf56fe03a2b119f3c63ee8460
#
_entry.id   71ef101cf56fe03a2b119f3c63ee8460
#
_cell.length_a   1.000
_cell.length_b   1.000
_cell.length_c   1.000
_cell.angle_alpha   90.00
_cell.angle_beta   90.00
_cell.angle_gamma   90.00
#
_symmetry.space_group_name_H-M   'P 1'
#
loop_
_entity.id
_entity.type
_entity.pdbx_description
1 polymer ?
#
loop_
_entity_poly.entity_id
_entity_poly.type
_entity_poly.pdbx_seq_one_letter_code
_entity_poly.pdbx_strand_id
1 'polypeptide(L)'
;IYIASSLRLPIVMSLVNRAVSGPLNIHNDHSDAMGARDSGWIQLFSENNQEAYDNTIMANRIAEHKDVLLPLMVCQDGFITSHSIENIELIEDEKVKEFVGEYKPEHYLLDAENPMAMGPLDLQAYLFEHKAQQAIAMKNAKKVILEVAKDFEKMTGRKYGLFEEYKLDDAEYVIVCMNSTAGTTKAAIEDLRKQGIKAGLLKVRVFRPFPGEEIAKALSKAKAVAVLDKADSLNGQGG
;
A
#
# COMPACT_ATOMS: atom_id res chain seq x y z
N ILE A 1 -2.29 4.98 16.36
CA ILE A 1 -2.21 4.20 15.15
C ILE A 1 -2.55 2.72 15.41
N TYR A 2 -1.98 2.07 16.43
CA TYR A 2 -2.28 0.67 16.81
C TYR A 2 -3.74 0.45 17.22
N ILE A 3 -4.34 1.43 17.90
CA ILE A 3 -5.74 1.36 18.36
C ILE A 3 -6.69 1.25 17.17
N ALA A 4 -6.49 2.04 16.12
CA ALA A 4 -7.37 2.04 14.95
C ALA A 4 -7.46 0.65 14.29
N SER A 5 -6.34 -0.05 14.13
CA SER A 5 -6.31 -1.39 13.55
C SER A 5 -6.88 -2.46 14.48
N SER A 6 -6.65 -2.34 15.78
CA SER A 6 -7.21 -3.28 16.76
C SER A 6 -8.73 -3.14 16.93
N LEU A 7 -9.25 -1.94 16.76
CA LEU A 7 -10.70 -1.67 16.73
C LEU A 7 -11.36 -2.00 15.38
N ARG A 8 -10.58 -2.47 14.40
CA ARG A 8 -11.08 -2.84 13.07
C ARG A 8 -11.78 -1.68 12.35
N LEU A 9 -11.23 -0.45 12.49
CA LEU A 9 -11.78 0.76 11.88
C LEU A 9 -11.29 0.92 10.45
N PRO A 10 -12.18 1.00 9.45
CA PRO A 10 -11.82 1.15 8.04
C PRO A 10 -11.44 2.61 7.70
N ILE A 11 -10.38 3.10 8.28
CA ILE A 11 -9.89 4.47 8.06
C ILE A 11 -8.97 4.48 6.85
N VAL A 12 -9.23 5.36 5.89
CA VAL A 12 -8.30 5.63 4.77
C VAL A 12 -7.50 6.89 5.11
N MET A 13 -6.17 6.76 5.12
CA MET A 13 -5.23 7.84 5.38
C MET A 13 -4.39 8.11 4.15
N SER A 14 -4.46 9.32 3.60
CA SER A 14 -3.48 9.78 2.62
C SER A 14 -2.21 10.22 3.36
N LEU A 15 -1.13 9.45 3.21
CA LEU A 15 0.14 9.67 3.87
C LEU A 15 1.16 10.24 2.88
N VAL A 16 1.56 11.48 3.12
CA VAL A 16 2.63 12.15 2.36
C VAL A 16 3.95 11.86 3.05
N ASN A 17 4.68 10.87 2.54
CA ASN A 17 5.88 10.33 3.16
C ASN A 17 7.00 11.35 3.32
N ARG A 18 7.40 11.59 4.55
CA ARG A 18 8.45 12.55 4.95
C ARG A 18 9.25 11.99 6.12
N ALA A 19 10.50 12.46 6.24
CA ALA A 19 11.31 12.16 7.41
C ALA A 19 10.64 12.65 8.69
N VAL A 20 10.56 11.77 9.68
CA VAL A 20 9.96 12.09 10.98
C VAL A 20 10.83 13.09 11.72
N SER A 21 10.16 14.02 12.40
CA SER A 21 10.81 15.12 13.12
C SER A 21 11.87 14.66 14.10
N GLY A 22 12.96 15.42 14.09
CA GLY A 22 14.11 15.32 14.93
C GLY A 22 15.45 15.05 14.22
N PRO A 23 15.82 15.75 13.11
CA PRO A 23 15.20 16.88 12.39
C PRO A 23 14.13 16.46 11.39
N LEU A 24 13.16 17.35 11.13
CA LEU A 24 12.17 17.20 10.07
C LEU A 24 12.80 17.47 8.69
N ASN A 25 12.51 16.61 7.71
CA ASN A 25 12.74 16.88 6.29
C ASN A 25 11.43 16.68 5.53
N ILE A 26 11.05 17.66 4.72
CA ILE A 26 9.79 17.64 3.95
C ILE A 26 9.90 16.86 2.64
N HIS A 27 11.09 16.50 2.20
CA HIS A 27 11.31 15.68 1.02
C HIS A 27 11.04 14.20 1.33
N ASN A 28 10.86 13.44 0.27
CA ASN A 28 10.48 12.04 0.36
C ASN A 28 11.42 11.21 1.24
N ASP A 29 10.82 10.57 2.22
CA ASP A 29 11.44 9.62 3.13
C ASP A 29 10.33 8.69 3.65
N HIS A 30 10.59 7.40 3.74
CA HIS A 30 9.58 6.42 4.12
C HIS A 30 9.61 6.05 5.61
N SER A 31 10.44 6.69 6.43
CA SER A 31 10.56 6.36 7.85
C SER A 31 9.26 6.52 8.64
N ASP A 32 8.38 7.42 8.21
CA ASP A 32 7.04 7.60 8.78
C ASP A 32 6.16 6.35 8.58
N ALA A 33 6.05 5.85 7.34
CA ALA A 33 5.32 4.63 7.04
C ALA A 33 5.98 3.39 7.63
N MET A 34 7.31 3.32 7.60
CA MET A 34 8.08 2.20 8.16
C MET A 34 7.97 2.14 9.68
N GLY A 35 7.90 3.27 10.36
CA GLY A 35 7.59 3.34 11.80
C GLY A 35 6.22 2.75 12.15
N ALA A 36 5.30 2.71 11.20
CA ALA A 36 3.95 2.17 11.35
C ALA A 36 3.77 0.76 10.73
N ARG A 37 4.79 0.15 10.15
CA ARG A 37 4.71 -1.11 9.39
C ARG A 37 4.10 -2.29 10.15
N ASP A 38 4.28 -2.31 11.47
CA ASP A 38 3.82 -3.40 12.34
C ASP A 38 2.56 -3.03 13.14
N SER A 39 1.91 -1.92 12.78
CA SER A 39 0.72 -1.41 13.49
C SER A 39 -0.61 -2.03 13.05
N GLY A 40 -0.60 -2.94 12.06
CA GLY A 40 -1.81 -3.57 11.52
C GLY A 40 -2.56 -2.71 10.50
N TRP A 41 -1.93 -1.69 9.94
CA TRP A 41 -2.43 -0.92 8.82
C TRP A 41 -2.02 -1.55 7.49
N ILE A 42 -2.92 -1.55 6.52
CA ILE A 42 -2.57 -1.84 5.12
C ILE A 42 -1.77 -0.65 4.58
N GLN A 43 -0.75 -0.92 3.76
CA GLN A 43 0.08 0.13 3.17
C GLN A 43 0.20 -0.06 1.66
N LEU A 44 -0.32 0.91 0.90
CA LEU A 44 -0.22 1.00 -0.56
C LEU A 44 0.67 2.18 -0.93
N PHE A 45 1.67 1.95 -1.77
CA PHE A 45 2.62 2.96 -2.23
C PHE A 45 2.33 3.36 -3.68
N SER A 46 2.30 4.66 -3.95
CA SER A 46 1.91 5.25 -5.23
C SER A 46 3.09 5.91 -5.92
N GLU A 47 3.34 5.57 -7.19
CA GLU A 47 4.45 6.11 -7.98
C GLU A 47 4.26 7.60 -8.34
N ASN A 48 3.03 7.97 -8.70
CA ASN A 48 2.67 9.26 -9.27
C ASN A 48 1.27 9.70 -8.81
N ASN A 49 0.82 10.87 -9.25
CA ASN A 49 -0.48 11.42 -8.85
C ASN A 49 -1.66 10.58 -9.34
N GLN A 50 -1.56 9.95 -10.53
CA GLN A 50 -2.62 9.04 -10.99
C GLN A 50 -2.78 7.84 -10.07
N GLU A 51 -1.68 7.23 -9.67
CA GLU A 51 -1.73 6.10 -8.72
C GLU A 51 -2.24 6.52 -7.34
N ALA A 52 -1.87 7.72 -6.86
CA ALA A 52 -2.35 8.23 -5.59
C ALA A 52 -3.88 8.43 -5.61
N TYR A 53 -4.41 9.00 -6.71
CA TYR A 53 -5.85 9.16 -6.94
C TYR A 53 -6.56 7.80 -7.00
N ASP A 54 -6.09 6.89 -7.83
CA ASP A 54 -6.68 5.57 -8.05
C ASP A 54 -6.63 4.70 -6.78
N ASN A 55 -5.48 4.71 -6.08
CA ASN A 55 -5.33 3.99 -4.82
C ASN A 55 -6.26 4.53 -3.73
N THR A 56 -6.51 5.84 -3.69
CA THR A 56 -7.44 6.44 -2.71
C THR A 56 -8.87 5.97 -2.94
N ILE A 57 -9.31 5.85 -4.19
CA ILE A 57 -10.64 5.32 -4.53
C ILE A 57 -10.74 3.83 -4.13
N MET A 58 -9.76 3.03 -4.51
CA MET A 58 -9.74 1.60 -4.17
C MET A 58 -9.62 1.35 -2.67
N ALA A 59 -8.92 2.22 -1.94
CA ALA A 59 -8.64 2.08 -0.52
C ALA A 59 -9.90 2.01 0.33
N ASN A 60 -10.93 2.81 -0.01
CA ASN A 60 -12.20 2.79 0.72
C ASN A 60 -12.83 1.40 0.64
N ARG A 61 -12.96 0.87 -0.57
CA ARG A 61 -13.57 -0.44 -0.79
C ARG A 61 -12.75 -1.59 -0.18
N ILE A 62 -11.41 -1.47 -0.14
CA ILE A 62 -10.53 -2.44 0.51
C ILE A 62 -10.69 -2.40 2.03
N ALA A 63 -10.62 -1.20 2.61
CA ALA A 63 -10.67 -1.01 4.06
C ALA A 63 -12.03 -1.43 4.65
N GLU A 64 -13.13 -1.12 3.95
CA GLU A 64 -14.51 -1.40 4.35
C GLU A 64 -14.96 -2.84 4.05
N HIS A 65 -14.14 -3.63 3.34
CA HIS A 65 -14.52 -4.99 3.01
C HIS A 65 -14.71 -5.83 4.27
N LYS A 66 -15.83 -6.56 4.38
CA LYS A 66 -16.23 -7.33 5.58
C LYS A 66 -15.16 -8.31 6.09
N ASP A 67 -14.37 -8.90 5.19
CA ASP A 67 -13.30 -9.84 5.55
C ASP A 67 -11.97 -9.14 5.91
N VAL A 68 -11.94 -7.81 5.82
CA VAL A 68 -10.77 -6.95 6.08
C VAL A 68 -11.03 -6.06 7.28
N LEU A 69 -11.87 -5.03 7.16
CA LEU A 69 -12.12 -4.02 8.20
C LEU A 69 -10.82 -3.59 8.91
N LEU A 70 -9.86 -3.08 8.12
CA LEU A 70 -8.58 -2.58 8.61
C LEU A 70 -8.30 -1.18 8.06
N PRO A 71 -7.66 -0.34 8.84
CA PRO A 71 -7.22 0.95 8.33
C PRO A 71 -6.13 0.79 7.27
N LEU A 72 -6.10 1.73 6.31
CA LEU A 72 -5.24 1.70 5.14
C LEU A 72 -4.55 3.04 4.92
N MET A 73 -3.25 3.01 4.66
CA MET A 73 -2.45 4.16 4.24
C MET A 73 -2.24 4.12 2.73
N VAL A 74 -2.61 5.21 2.05
CA VAL A 74 -2.20 5.50 0.69
C VAL A 74 -0.97 6.39 0.77
N CYS A 75 0.19 5.81 0.54
CA CYS A 75 1.49 6.46 0.64
C CYS A 75 1.88 7.11 -0.69
N GLN A 76 2.39 8.34 -0.63
CA GLN A 76 2.94 9.08 -1.76
C GLN A 76 4.15 9.88 -1.33
N ASP A 77 5.13 10.03 -2.21
CA ASP A 77 6.36 10.75 -1.89
C ASP A 77 6.12 12.24 -1.61
N GLY A 78 6.55 12.67 -0.44
CA GLY A 78 6.55 14.07 -0.05
C GLY A 78 7.40 14.90 -0.99
N PHE A 79 6.88 16.06 -1.39
CA PHE A 79 7.46 17.02 -2.31
C PHE A 79 7.53 16.55 -3.78
N ILE A 80 8.00 15.34 -4.07
CA ILE A 80 8.12 14.84 -5.44
C ILE A 80 6.74 14.59 -6.05
N THR A 81 5.89 13.77 -5.43
CA THR A 81 4.53 13.50 -5.91
C THR A 81 3.56 14.54 -5.38
N SER A 82 3.63 14.88 -4.10
CA SER A 82 2.64 15.74 -3.44
C SER A 82 2.67 17.22 -3.87
N HIS A 83 3.73 17.69 -4.53
CA HIS A 83 3.89 19.07 -5.00
C HIS A 83 4.18 19.15 -6.52
N SER A 84 4.13 18.03 -7.23
CA SER A 84 4.22 18.01 -8.69
C SER A 84 2.87 18.34 -9.33
N ILE A 85 2.94 18.78 -10.58
CA ILE A 85 1.77 18.96 -11.44
C ILE A 85 1.84 17.90 -12.54
N GLU A 86 0.86 17.03 -12.56
CA GLU A 86 0.76 15.95 -13.54
C GLU A 86 -0.64 15.92 -14.15
N ASN A 87 -0.75 15.44 -15.38
CA ASN A 87 -2.04 15.13 -15.95
C ASN A 87 -2.57 13.83 -15.35
N ILE A 88 -3.82 13.86 -14.89
CA ILE A 88 -4.52 12.67 -14.39
C ILE A 88 -5.85 12.50 -15.13
N GLU A 89 -6.25 11.25 -15.30
CA GLU A 89 -7.56 10.90 -15.81
C GLU A 89 -8.53 10.76 -14.65
N LEU A 90 -9.41 11.74 -14.52
CA LEU A 90 -10.49 11.70 -13.52
C LEU A 90 -11.57 10.72 -13.95
N ILE A 91 -12.18 10.08 -12.97
CA ILE A 91 -13.34 9.21 -13.16
C ILE A 91 -14.59 10.01 -12.82
N GLU A 92 -15.66 9.83 -13.58
CA GLU A 92 -16.96 10.46 -13.30
C GLU A 92 -17.45 10.09 -11.90
N ASP A 93 -17.98 11.06 -11.16
CA ASP A 93 -18.37 10.92 -9.75
C ASP A 93 -19.37 9.77 -9.54
N GLU A 94 -20.32 9.60 -10.46
CA GLU A 94 -21.32 8.54 -10.41
C GLU A 94 -20.68 7.14 -10.50
N LYS A 95 -19.66 6.99 -11.34
CA LYS A 95 -18.91 5.72 -11.46
C LYS A 95 -18.08 5.44 -10.22
N VAL A 96 -17.47 6.48 -9.63
CA VAL A 96 -16.74 6.33 -8.37
C VAL A 96 -17.69 5.91 -7.26
N LYS A 97 -18.86 6.57 -7.15
CA LYS A 97 -19.89 6.24 -6.18
C LYS A 97 -20.41 4.82 -6.33
N GLU A 98 -20.66 4.37 -7.55
CA GLU A 98 -21.06 2.99 -7.84
C GLU A 98 -19.96 1.99 -7.48
N PHE A 99 -18.71 2.30 -7.80
CA PHE A 99 -17.55 1.45 -7.52
C PHE A 99 -17.29 1.31 -6.03
N VAL A 100 -17.29 2.41 -5.28
CA VAL A 100 -17.06 2.40 -3.83
C VAL A 100 -18.24 1.77 -3.10
N GLY A 101 -19.47 2.08 -3.53
CA GLY A 101 -20.70 1.61 -2.90
C GLY A 101 -21.02 2.36 -1.62
N GLU A 102 -22.00 1.87 -0.89
CA GLU A 102 -22.41 2.42 0.41
C GLU A 102 -21.84 1.55 1.52
N TYR A 103 -21.11 2.18 2.45
CA TYR A 103 -20.62 1.48 3.64
C TYR A 103 -21.77 1.20 4.61
N LYS A 104 -21.96 -0.07 4.92
CA LYS A 104 -22.96 -0.55 5.88
C LYS A 104 -22.26 -1.38 6.96
N PRO A 105 -21.85 -0.72 8.08
CA PRO A 105 -21.21 -1.44 9.17
C PRO A 105 -22.17 -2.46 9.79
N GLU A 106 -21.69 -3.67 10.02
CA GLU A 106 -22.42 -4.70 10.75
C GLU A 106 -22.53 -4.33 12.23
N HIS A 107 -21.51 -3.67 12.75
CA HIS A 107 -21.46 -3.20 14.13
C HIS A 107 -20.98 -1.75 14.19
N TYR A 108 -21.67 -0.92 14.98
CA TYR A 108 -21.30 0.47 15.21
C TYR A 108 -21.66 0.94 16.62
N LEU A 109 -20.87 1.87 17.15
CA LEU A 109 -20.93 2.29 18.57
C LEU A 109 -22.30 2.81 19.01
N LEU A 110 -23.02 3.49 18.10
CA LEU A 110 -24.31 4.14 18.42
C LEU A 110 -25.52 3.26 18.07
N ASP A 111 -25.33 1.95 17.91
CA ASP A 111 -26.45 1.02 17.77
C ASP A 111 -27.11 0.77 19.13
N ALA A 112 -28.18 1.51 19.40
CA ALA A 112 -28.91 1.42 20.67
C ALA A 112 -29.75 0.12 20.80
N GLU A 113 -30.02 -0.55 19.67
CA GLU A 113 -30.80 -1.81 19.69
C GLU A 113 -29.87 -3.03 19.95
N ASN A 114 -28.61 -2.93 19.51
CA ASN A 114 -27.61 -3.97 19.72
C ASN A 114 -26.35 -3.38 20.36
N PRO A 115 -26.42 -2.93 21.62
CA PRO A 115 -25.32 -2.24 22.28
C PRO A 115 -24.11 -3.15 22.43
N MET A 116 -22.93 -2.64 22.10
CA MET A 116 -21.67 -3.38 22.22
C MET A 116 -20.55 -2.51 22.79
N ALA A 117 -19.58 -3.14 23.43
CA ALA A 117 -18.35 -2.47 23.84
C ALA A 117 -17.38 -2.35 22.68
N MET A 118 -16.89 -1.13 22.44
CA MET A 118 -15.84 -0.86 21.45
C MET A 118 -14.52 -0.62 22.17
N GLY A 119 -13.51 -1.47 21.89
CA GLY A 119 -12.20 -1.37 22.52
C GLY A 119 -12.19 -1.77 24.01
N PRO A 120 -12.68 -2.97 24.35
CA PRO A 120 -12.68 -3.44 25.74
C PRO A 120 -11.25 -3.63 26.26
N LEU A 121 -11.11 -3.66 27.58
CA LEU A 121 -9.93 -4.16 28.23
C LEU A 121 -9.94 -5.70 28.12
N ASP A 122 -9.03 -6.25 27.31
CA ASP A 122 -8.88 -7.68 27.15
C ASP A 122 -7.87 -8.23 28.14
N LEU A 123 -8.31 -9.21 28.92
CA LEU A 123 -7.43 -10.05 29.70
C LEU A 123 -7.05 -11.29 28.90
N GLN A 124 -6.31 -12.24 29.52
CA GLN A 124 -5.76 -13.43 28.83
C GLN A 124 -6.82 -14.27 28.11
N ALA A 125 -8.07 -14.23 28.56
CA ALA A 125 -9.14 -15.04 28.00
C ALA A 125 -9.59 -14.62 26.59
N TYR A 126 -9.35 -13.36 26.19
CA TYR A 126 -9.89 -12.81 24.93
C TYR A 126 -8.84 -12.14 24.04
N LEU A 127 -7.72 -11.72 24.59
CA LEU A 127 -6.69 -10.97 23.84
C LEU A 127 -6.19 -11.75 22.62
N PHE A 128 -5.96 -13.06 22.77
CA PHE A 128 -5.43 -13.89 21.70
C PHE A 128 -6.40 -13.96 20.50
N GLU A 129 -7.67 -14.18 20.78
CA GLU A 129 -8.72 -14.27 19.76
C GLU A 129 -8.87 -12.96 18.99
N HIS A 130 -8.88 -11.82 19.68
CA HIS A 130 -8.96 -10.51 19.02
C HIS A 130 -7.72 -10.25 18.15
N LYS A 131 -6.53 -10.59 18.61
CA LYS A 131 -5.30 -10.47 17.81
C LYS A 131 -5.26 -11.45 16.64
N ALA A 132 -5.78 -12.66 16.81
CA ALA A 132 -5.91 -13.63 15.73
C ALA A 132 -6.86 -13.13 14.64
N GLN A 133 -8.00 -12.52 14.99
CA GLN A 133 -8.91 -11.91 14.02
C GLN A 133 -8.24 -10.78 13.22
N GLN A 134 -7.44 -9.93 13.85
CA GLN A 134 -6.68 -8.87 13.18
C GLN A 134 -5.65 -9.45 12.19
N ALA A 135 -4.94 -10.51 12.59
CA ALA A 135 -3.96 -11.19 11.73
C ALA A 135 -4.63 -11.88 10.52
N ILE A 136 -5.79 -12.52 10.74
CA ILE A 136 -6.58 -13.15 9.66
C ILE A 136 -7.07 -12.06 8.68
N ALA A 137 -7.55 -10.93 9.17
CA ALA A 137 -7.97 -9.81 8.34
C ALA A 137 -6.84 -9.28 7.45
N MET A 138 -5.63 -9.10 8.00
CA MET A 138 -4.46 -8.70 7.23
C MET A 138 -4.09 -9.74 6.16
N LYS A 139 -4.22 -11.03 6.46
CA LYS A 139 -4.00 -12.10 5.49
C LYS A 139 -5.05 -12.06 4.36
N ASN A 140 -6.31 -11.84 4.69
CA ASN A 140 -7.41 -11.73 3.73
C ASN A 140 -7.26 -10.49 2.83
N ALA A 141 -6.69 -9.40 3.35
CA ALA A 141 -6.50 -8.16 2.62
C ALA A 141 -5.75 -8.35 1.29
N LYS A 142 -4.79 -9.27 1.21
CA LYS A 142 -4.06 -9.56 -0.03
C LYS A 142 -4.99 -9.99 -1.16
N LYS A 143 -5.94 -10.87 -0.89
CA LYS A 143 -6.93 -11.33 -1.86
C LYS A 143 -7.90 -10.21 -2.23
N VAL A 144 -8.41 -9.48 -1.25
CA VAL A 144 -9.36 -8.38 -1.46
C VAL A 144 -8.73 -7.24 -2.29
N ILE A 145 -7.47 -6.89 -2.04
CA ILE A 145 -6.73 -5.91 -2.83
C ILE A 145 -6.71 -6.28 -4.32
N LEU A 146 -6.45 -7.57 -4.64
CA LEU A 146 -6.44 -8.05 -6.02
C LEU A 146 -7.83 -8.07 -6.66
N GLU A 147 -8.86 -8.43 -5.92
CA GLU A 147 -10.25 -8.42 -6.38
C GLU A 147 -10.72 -7.00 -6.69
N VAL A 148 -10.48 -6.06 -5.78
CA VAL A 148 -10.80 -4.64 -5.96
C VAL A 148 -10.02 -4.04 -7.14
N ALA A 149 -8.74 -4.35 -7.26
CA ALA A 149 -7.92 -3.90 -8.38
C ALA A 149 -8.43 -4.43 -9.74
N LYS A 150 -8.89 -5.67 -9.79
CA LYS A 150 -9.50 -6.25 -11.02
C LYS A 150 -10.82 -5.58 -11.40
N ASP A 151 -11.64 -5.24 -10.42
CA ASP A 151 -12.88 -4.50 -10.68
C ASP A 151 -12.59 -3.06 -11.12
N PHE A 152 -11.55 -2.43 -10.53
CA PHE A 152 -11.07 -1.12 -10.94
C PHE A 152 -10.54 -1.13 -12.38
N GLU A 153 -9.79 -2.17 -12.79
CA GLU A 153 -9.33 -2.36 -14.16
C GLU A 153 -10.49 -2.46 -15.15
N LYS A 154 -11.57 -3.16 -14.80
CA LYS A 154 -12.78 -3.24 -15.66
C LYS A 154 -13.43 -1.87 -15.86
N MET A 155 -13.42 -1.01 -14.85
CA MET A 155 -14.02 0.32 -14.90
C MET A 155 -13.16 1.31 -15.68
N THR A 156 -11.84 1.26 -15.53
CA THR A 156 -10.92 2.31 -15.99
C THR A 156 -9.95 1.88 -17.07
N GLY A 157 -9.74 0.58 -17.26
CA GLY A 157 -8.66 0.02 -18.07
C GLY A 157 -7.28 0.07 -17.41
N ARG A 158 -7.12 0.73 -16.25
CA ARG A 158 -5.87 0.82 -15.51
C ARG A 158 -5.67 -0.40 -14.61
N LYS A 159 -4.53 -1.05 -14.76
CA LYS A 159 -4.23 -2.32 -14.09
C LYS A 159 -3.33 -2.11 -12.89
N TYR A 160 -3.74 -2.66 -11.75
CA TYR A 160 -2.98 -2.65 -10.50
C TYR A 160 -2.82 -4.06 -9.94
N GLY A 161 -1.64 -4.35 -9.39
CA GLY A 161 -1.32 -5.62 -8.75
C GLY A 161 -0.73 -5.41 -7.34
N LEU A 162 -0.12 -6.44 -6.80
CA LEU A 162 0.67 -6.34 -5.55
C LEU A 162 1.97 -5.56 -5.79
N PHE A 163 2.52 -5.69 -6.98
CA PHE A 163 3.67 -4.97 -7.51
C PHE A 163 3.51 -4.82 -9.03
N GLU A 164 4.35 -4.01 -9.63
CA GLU A 164 4.47 -3.86 -11.09
C GLU A 164 5.80 -4.46 -11.55
N GLU A 165 5.75 -5.22 -12.62
CA GLU A 165 6.90 -5.74 -13.34
C GLU A 165 7.17 -4.89 -14.58
N TYR A 166 8.32 -4.24 -14.64
CA TYR A 166 8.73 -3.46 -15.80
C TYR A 166 9.96 -4.07 -16.46
N LYS A 167 9.80 -4.58 -17.68
CA LYS A 167 10.85 -5.28 -18.45
C LYS A 167 11.54 -6.41 -17.66
N LEU A 168 10.75 -7.15 -16.88
CA LEU A 168 11.27 -8.19 -15.99
C LEU A 168 11.45 -9.54 -16.68
N ASP A 169 10.71 -9.81 -17.76
CA ASP A 169 10.63 -11.13 -18.41
C ASP A 169 12.01 -11.73 -18.78
N ASP A 170 12.92 -10.88 -19.27
CA ASP A 170 14.29 -11.26 -19.70
C ASP A 170 15.38 -10.55 -18.88
N ALA A 171 15.02 -9.93 -17.75
CA ALA A 171 15.95 -9.17 -16.94
C ALA A 171 16.96 -10.08 -16.23
N GLU A 172 18.24 -9.72 -16.34
CA GLU A 172 19.32 -10.33 -15.59
C GLU A 172 19.67 -9.56 -14.32
N TYR A 173 19.46 -8.24 -14.35
CA TYR A 173 19.70 -7.32 -13.24
C TYR A 173 18.40 -6.61 -12.92
N VAL A 174 17.95 -6.70 -11.68
CA VAL A 174 16.66 -6.14 -11.28
C VAL A 174 16.85 -5.13 -10.17
N ILE A 175 16.19 -3.97 -10.31
CA ILE A 175 16.06 -3.00 -9.25
C ILE A 175 14.68 -3.20 -8.61
N VAL A 176 14.63 -3.20 -7.28
CA VAL A 176 13.38 -3.21 -6.50
C VAL A 176 13.27 -1.87 -5.80
N CYS A 177 12.15 -1.18 -5.98
CA CYS A 177 11.89 0.08 -5.27
C CYS A 177 10.39 0.36 -5.10
N MET A 178 10.07 1.46 -4.43
CA MET A 178 8.71 1.93 -4.17
C MET A 178 8.56 3.40 -4.57
N ASN A 179 7.31 3.86 -4.65
CA ASN A 179 6.92 5.25 -4.90
C ASN A 179 7.56 5.89 -6.15
N SER A 180 7.84 7.18 -6.10
CA SER A 180 8.35 7.98 -7.24
C SER A 180 9.70 7.52 -7.78
N THR A 181 10.49 6.80 -6.98
CA THR A 181 11.77 6.21 -7.42
C THR A 181 11.57 5.28 -8.61
N ALA A 182 10.40 4.66 -8.74
CA ALA A 182 10.08 3.76 -9.85
C ALA A 182 10.11 4.48 -11.21
N GLY A 183 9.55 5.68 -11.31
CA GLY A 183 9.57 6.47 -12.54
C GLY A 183 10.99 6.79 -13.02
N THR A 184 11.84 7.26 -12.11
CA THR A 184 13.27 7.51 -12.39
C THR A 184 14.00 6.22 -12.79
N THR A 185 13.70 5.11 -12.09
CA THR A 185 14.30 3.80 -12.40
C THR A 185 13.87 3.29 -13.77
N LYS A 186 12.60 3.47 -14.17
CA LYS A 186 12.13 3.11 -15.52
C LYS A 186 12.93 3.85 -16.60
N ALA A 187 13.16 5.15 -16.42
CA ALA A 187 13.97 5.94 -17.35
C ALA A 187 15.43 5.42 -17.43
N ALA A 188 16.05 5.15 -16.28
CA ALA A 188 17.41 4.59 -16.24
C ALA A 188 17.49 3.20 -16.89
N ILE A 189 16.48 2.35 -16.72
CA ILE A 189 16.40 1.03 -17.37
C ILE A 189 16.35 1.16 -18.88
N GLU A 190 15.61 2.14 -19.43
CA GLU A 190 15.59 2.37 -20.87
C GLU A 190 16.99 2.68 -21.41
N ASP A 191 17.77 3.49 -20.70
CA ASP A 191 19.13 3.84 -21.12
C ASP A 191 20.11 2.68 -20.96
N LEU A 192 19.98 1.88 -19.93
CA LEU A 192 20.77 0.65 -19.75
C LEU A 192 20.47 -0.37 -20.87
N ARG A 193 19.21 -0.52 -21.24
CA ARG A 193 18.81 -1.45 -22.31
C ARG A 193 19.29 -1.01 -23.68
N LYS A 194 19.38 0.28 -23.96
CA LYS A 194 20.05 0.80 -25.19
C LYS A 194 21.54 0.41 -25.26
N GLN A 195 22.16 0.20 -24.11
CA GLN A 195 23.54 -0.25 -23.97
C GLN A 195 23.69 -1.80 -23.99
N GLY A 196 22.58 -2.53 -24.19
CA GLY A 196 22.56 -4.00 -24.23
C GLY A 196 22.48 -4.68 -22.85
N ILE A 197 22.29 -3.91 -21.77
CA ILE A 197 22.17 -4.44 -20.41
C ILE A 197 20.72 -4.83 -20.15
N LYS A 198 20.47 -6.10 -19.80
CA LYS A 198 19.15 -6.62 -19.51
C LYS A 198 18.73 -6.24 -18.08
N ALA A 199 18.41 -4.96 -17.89
CA ALA A 199 17.90 -4.44 -16.64
C ALA A 199 16.37 -4.48 -16.61
N GLY A 200 15.78 -4.64 -15.41
CA GLY A 200 14.34 -4.61 -15.14
C GLY A 200 14.05 -4.01 -13.78
N LEU A 201 12.77 -3.69 -13.55
CA LEU A 201 12.26 -3.14 -12.29
C LEU A 201 11.13 -4.01 -11.75
N LEU A 202 11.15 -4.25 -10.44
CA LEU A 202 9.99 -4.66 -9.66
C LEU A 202 9.62 -3.50 -8.74
N LYS A 203 8.47 -2.86 -9.02
CA LYS A 203 7.94 -1.77 -8.19
C LYS A 203 6.95 -2.35 -7.19
N VAL A 204 7.29 -2.33 -5.90
CA VAL A 204 6.39 -2.77 -4.83
C VAL A 204 5.28 -1.73 -4.64
N ARG A 205 4.02 -2.14 -4.81
CA ARG A 205 2.83 -1.31 -4.55
C ARG A 205 2.22 -1.63 -3.18
N VAL A 206 2.05 -2.90 -2.86
CA VAL A 206 1.50 -3.35 -1.58
C VAL A 206 2.64 -3.72 -0.65
N PHE A 207 2.88 -2.90 0.37
CA PHE A 207 3.92 -3.16 1.36
C PHE A 207 3.36 -3.90 2.59
N ARG A 208 2.10 -3.68 2.92
CA ARG A 208 1.36 -4.46 3.92
C ARG A 208 -0.05 -4.78 3.39
N PRO A 209 -0.40 -6.06 3.36
CA PRO A 209 0.40 -7.26 3.63
C PRO A 209 1.54 -7.47 2.62
N PHE A 210 2.73 -7.85 3.07
CA PHE A 210 3.89 -7.99 2.17
C PHE A 210 3.79 -9.24 1.29
N PRO A 211 3.89 -9.12 -0.05
CA PRO A 211 3.74 -10.25 -0.97
C PRO A 211 5.08 -10.96 -1.22
N GLY A 212 5.72 -11.45 -0.15
CA GLY A 212 7.08 -11.97 -0.22
C GLY A 212 7.25 -13.17 -1.15
N GLU A 213 6.29 -14.10 -1.15
CA GLU A 213 6.34 -15.30 -2.00
C GLU A 213 6.23 -14.93 -3.48
N GLU A 214 5.33 -14.00 -3.82
CA GLU A 214 5.11 -13.54 -5.19
C GLU A 214 6.33 -12.76 -5.71
N ILE A 215 6.91 -11.89 -4.87
CA ILE A 215 8.15 -11.16 -5.18
C ILE A 215 9.31 -12.12 -5.38
N ALA A 216 9.52 -13.08 -4.48
CA ALA A 216 10.57 -14.08 -4.60
C ALA A 216 10.44 -14.89 -5.90
N LYS A 217 9.22 -15.25 -6.28
CA LYS A 217 8.94 -15.94 -7.54
C LYS A 217 9.26 -15.06 -8.76
N ALA A 218 8.85 -13.79 -8.75
CA ALA A 218 9.12 -12.85 -9.84
C ALA A 218 10.63 -12.62 -10.05
N LEU A 219 11.40 -12.57 -8.96
CA LEU A 219 12.84 -12.32 -8.97
C LEU A 219 13.69 -13.57 -9.18
N SER A 220 13.10 -14.76 -9.22
CA SER A 220 13.82 -16.05 -9.20
C SER A 220 14.81 -16.27 -10.35
N LYS A 221 14.64 -15.56 -11.48
CA LYS A 221 15.51 -15.65 -12.67
C LYS A 221 16.59 -14.58 -12.72
N ALA A 222 16.56 -13.59 -11.84
CA ALA A 222 17.54 -12.51 -11.82
C ALA A 222 18.90 -13.00 -11.36
N LYS A 223 19.98 -12.56 -12.04
CA LYS A 223 21.36 -12.81 -11.63
C LYS A 223 21.78 -11.98 -10.42
N ALA A 224 21.25 -10.75 -10.35
CA ALA A 224 21.46 -9.85 -9.22
C ALA A 224 20.25 -8.94 -9.02
N VAL A 225 19.98 -8.63 -7.76
CA VAL A 225 18.89 -7.74 -7.35
C VAL A 225 19.47 -6.64 -6.47
N ALA A 226 19.15 -5.39 -6.79
CA ALA A 226 19.45 -4.22 -5.97
C ALA A 226 18.13 -3.68 -5.40
N VAL A 227 18.05 -3.54 -4.09
CA VAL A 227 16.90 -2.94 -3.41
C VAL A 227 17.24 -1.50 -3.03
N LEU A 228 16.40 -0.57 -3.48
CA LEU A 228 16.49 0.84 -3.13
C LEU A 228 15.39 1.19 -2.15
N ASP A 229 15.76 1.61 -0.96
CA ASP A 229 14.83 2.08 0.06
C ASP A 229 15.17 3.53 0.45
N LYS A 230 14.15 4.28 0.83
CA LYS A 230 14.26 5.66 1.32
C LYS A 230 13.92 5.77 2.80
N ALA A 231 14.12 4.71 3.55
CA ALA A 231 13.98 4.70 4.99
C ALA A 231 15.31 4.26 5.63
N ASP A 232 15.77 5.02 6.60
CA ASP A 232 16.83 4.57 7.50
C ASP A 232 16.18 4.13 8.81
N SER A 233 16.17 2.83 9.03
CA SER A 233 15.64 2.26 10.26
C SER A 233 16.67 2.41 11.38
N LEU A 234 16.37 3.25 12.37
CA LEU A 234 17.25 3.49 13.51
C LEU A 234 17.36 2.31 14.49
N ASN A 235 17.29 1.08 13.97
CA ASN A 235 17.40 -0.16 14.75
C ASN A 235 18.84 -0.71 14.84
N GLY A 236 19.82 0.01 14.29
CA GLY A 236 21.24 -0.36 14.32
C GLY A 236 21.70 -1.29 13.20
N GLN A 237 20.83 -1.69 12.28
CA GLN A 237 21.17 -2.58 11.17
C GLN A 237 20.80 -2.01 9.77
N GLY A 238 20.35 -0.77 9.72
CA GLY A 238 19.90 -0.12 8.49
C GLY A 238 18.43 -0.37 8.17
N GLY A 239 18.01 0.09 6.99
CA GLY A 239 16.64 0.02 6.50
C GLY A 239 16.19 -1.34 6.01
#